data_41305366883ef6a53ea1d79197332b5f
#
_entry.id   41305366883ef6a53ea1d79197332b5f
#
_cell.length_a   1.000
_cell.length_b   1.000
_cell.length_c   1.000
_cell.angle_alpha   90.00
_cell.angle_beta   90.00
_cell.angle_gamma   90.00
#
_symmetry.space_group_name_H-M   'P 1'
#
loop_
_entity.id
_entity.type
_entity.pdbx_description
1 polymer ?
#
loop_
_entity_poly.entity_id
_entity_poly.type
_entity_poly.pdbx_seq_one_letter_code
_entity_poly.pdbx_strand_id
1 'polypeptide(L)'
;MMPDSTAPNFLGVSKSLSGRAWRQRPADADLARQHGLRHGLSEPLARALASRGVTSDTADSYLAPTLKALFPDPSSFMDMDRAAEILVDAVVAGRPSVVFADYDVDGASSAAQLVRWFRAMGRELPIYVPDRMTEGYGPSPAAFRRLRAEGAELVITVDCGAAAYDAIAAACEIGLEVVVIDHHLMRENPPAAAAVVNPNRPGCTSGQGVLAAAGVTFVLLAALNREARKRGLFESRSEPDLRPLLDLAAMGAVCDVTQLTGFNRALVAQGLKVMSGWANPGLKALMEVAGAKGPASTFHAGFILGPRINAGGRIGRSDLGARLLSTDDPEEA
;
A
#
# COMPACT_ATOMS: atom_id res chain seq x y z
N MET A 1 -10.50 -21.72 0.55
CA MET A 1 -11.01 -23.12 0.70
C MET A 1 -12.45 -23.14 0.21
N MET A 2 -12.74 -23.91 -0.85
CA MET A 2 -14.11 -24.08 -1.35
C MET A 2 -14.93 -24.82 -0.27
N PRO A 3 -16.19 -24.45 -0.02
CA PRO A 3 -17.02 -25.17 0.93
C PRO A 3 -17.27 -26.61 0.45
N ASP A 4 -17.14 -27.55 1.37
CA ASP A 4 -17.44 -28.96 1.11
C ASP A 4 -18.89 -29.10 0.61
N SER A 5 -19.07 -29.65 -0.57
CA SER A 5 -20.39 -29.79 -1.21
C SER A 5 -21.31 -30.80 -0.46
N THR A 6 -20.75 -31.61 0.43
CA THR A 6 -21.45 -32.64 1.19
C THR A 6 -21.96 -32.17 2.56
N ALA A 7 -21.55 -31.00 3.03
CA ALA A 7 -21.95 -30.45 4.29
C ALA A 7 -23.47 -30.15 4.32
N PRO A 8 -24.19 -30.45 5.43
CA PRO A 8 -25.62 -30.18 5.55
C PRO A 8 -25.91 -28.68 5.46
N ASN A 9 -27.08 -28.33 4.93
CA ASN A 9 -27.47 -26.92 4.83
C ASN A 9 -27.66 -26.33 6.25
N PHE A 10 -27.09 -25.12 6.45
CA PHE A 10 -27.26 -24.41 7.70
C PHE A 10 -28.72 -24.04 7.94
N LEU A 11 -29.21 -24.33 9.13
CA LEU A 11 -30.64 -24.22 9.52
C LEU A 11 -31.61 -24.94 8.57
N GLY A 12 -31.17 -25.99 7.86
CA GLY A 12 -31.97 -26.73 6.90
C GLY A 12 -32.33 -25.96 5.62
N VAL A 13 -31.78 -24.76 5.40
CA VAL A 13 -32.13 -23.92 4.26
C VAL A 13 -31.41 -24.40 3.00
N SER A 14 -32.09 -25.20 2.20
CA SER A 14 -31.63 -25.63 0.87
C SER A 14 -31.89 -24.59 -0.21
N LYS A 15 -32.90 -23.73 -0.02
CA LYS A 15 -33.27 -22.65 -0.95
C LYS A 15 -33.83 -21.46 -0.18
N SER A 16 -33.08 -20.36 -0.12
CA SER A 16 -33.51 -19.10 0.49
C SER A 16 -34.41 -18.29 -0.48
N LEU A 17 -34.93 -17.14 -0.04
CA LEU A 17 -35.67 -16.21 -0.90
C LEU A 17 -34.88 -15.78 -2.13
N SER A 18 -33.55 -15.71 -2.04
CA SER A 18 -32.65 -15.43 -3.17
C SER A 18 -32.28 -16.68 -3.99
N GLY A 19 -32.91 -17.80 -3.76
CA GLY A 19 -32.66 -19.08 -4.45
C GLY A 19 -31.38 -19.81 -4.05
N ARG A 20 -30.67 -19.36 -3.02
CA ARG A 20 -29.38 -19.93 -2.59
C ARG A 20 -29.53 -20.85 -1.37
N ALA A 21 -28.72 -21.91 -1.36
CA ALA A 21 -28.56 -22.73 -0.15
C ALA A 21 -27.67 -21.99 0.86
N TRP A 22 -28.01 -22.14 2.14
CA TRP A 22 -27.15 -21.63 3.21
C TRP A 22 -26.19 -22.71 3.67
N ARG A 23 -24.92 -22.36 3.72
CA ARG A 23 -23.89 -23.25 4.25
C ARG A 23 -23.11 -22.52 5.36
N GLN A 24 -22.83 -23.25 6.42
CA GLN A 24 -22.02 -22.73 7.51
C GLN A 24 -20.55 -22.69 7.06
N ARG A 25 -19.87 -21.54 7.26
CA ARG A 25 -18.42 -21.48 7.09
C ARG A 25 -17.76 -22.35 8.16
N PRO A 26 -16.83 -23.25 7.81
CA PRO A 26 -16.09 -24.03 8.80
C PRO A 26 -15.44 -23.11 9.84
N ALA A 27 -15.54 -23.47 11.09
CA ALA A 27 -14.88 -22.80 12.20
C ALA A 27 -14.60 -23.85 13.29
N ASP A 28 -13.42 -23.75 13.89
CA ASP A 28 -13.09 -24.53 15.07
C ASP A 28 -14.00 -24.12 16.24
N ALA A 29 -14.83 -25.06 16.71
CA ALA A 29 -15.82 -24.80 17.74
C ALA A 29 -15.18 -24.53 19.11
N ASP A 30 -14.06 -25.19 19.42
CA ASP A 30 -13.37 -25.01 20.69
C ASP A 30 -12.64 -23.66 20.70
N LEU A 31 -11.99 -23.30 19.61
CA LEU A 31 -11.39 -21.99 19.44
C LEU A 31 -12.45 -20.86 19.52
N ALA A 32 -13.61 -21.05 18.88
CA ALA A 32 -14.70 -20.09 18.98
C ALA A 32 -15.21 -19.95 20.44
N ARG A 33 -15.34 -21.05 21.17
CA ARG A 33 -15.72 -21.03 22.60
C ARG A 33 -14.65 -20.28 23.43
N GLN A 34 -13.37 -20.54 23.19
CA GLN A 34 -12.28 -19.86 23.88
C GLN A 34 -12.34 -18.33 23.62
N HIS A 35 -12.55 -17.89 22.36
CA HIS A 35 -12.73 -16.47 22.05
C HIS A 35 -13.93 -15.85 22.76
N GLY A 36 -15.07 -16.56 22.82
CA GLY A 36 -16.25 -16.11 23.56
C GLY A 36 -15.95 -15.88 25.03
N LEU A 37 -15.33 -16.86 25.69
CA LEU A 37 -15.01 -16.80 27.11
C LEU A 37 -13.93 -15.76 27.45
N ARG A 38 -12.84 -15.73 26.67
CA ARG A 38 -11.68 -14.85 26.96
C ARG A 38 -11.97 -13.37 26.67
N HIS A 39 -12.70 -13.07 25.61
CA HIS A 39 -12.93 -11.70 25.11
C HIS A 39 -14.36 -11.21 25.31
N GLY A 40 -15.24 -12.00 25.95
CA GLY A 40 -16.65 -11.64 26.14
C GLY A 40 -17.43 -11.48 24.83
N LEU A 41 -17.04 -12.22 23.78
CA LEU A 41 -17.66 -12.08 22.46
C LEU A 41 -18.93 -12.91 22.35
N SER A 42 -19.90 -12.40 21.61
CA SER A 42 -21.06 -13.21 21.21
C SER A 42 -20.64 -14.39 20.34
N GLU A 43 -21.38 -15.48 20.38
CA GLU A 43 -21.08 -16.70 19.61
C GLU A 43 -20.83 -16.41 18.10
N PRO A 44 -21.65 -15.60 17.40
CA PRO A 44 -21.40 -15.29 15.99
C PRO A 44 -20.06 -14.61 15.74
N LEU A 45 -19.65 -13.68 16.62
CA LEU A 45 -18.36 -12.99 16.50
C LEU A 45 -17.19 -13.93 16.80
N ALA A 46 -17.28 -14.71 17.85
CA ALA A 46 -16.29 -15.73 18.21
C ALA A 46 -16.07 -16.75 17.08
N ARG A 47 -17.15 -17.25 16.48
CA ARG A 47 -17.09 -18.12 15.29
C ARG A 47 -16.51 -17.42 14.07
N ALA A 48 -16.81 -16.14 13.88
CA ALA A 48 -16.24 -15.35 12.79
C ALA A 48 -14.73 -15.19 12.92
N LEU A 49 -14.20 -15.03 14.13
CA LEU A 49 -12.76 -15.00 14.40
C LEU A 49 -12.12 -16.38 14.13
N ALA A 50 -12.68 -17.43 14.70
CA ALA A 50 -12.18 -18.79 14.51
C ALA A 50 -12.17 -19.18 13.01
N SER A 51 -13.23 -18.84 12.26
CA SER A 51 -13.31 -19.12 10.81
C SER A 51 -12.30 -18.32 9.96
N ARG A 52 -11.68 -17.30 10.52
CA ARG A 52 -10.59 -16.51 9.89
C ARG A 52 -9.21 -16.97 10.32
N GLY A 53 -9.12 -18.04 11.10
CA GLY A 53 -7.84 -18.55 11.59
C GLY A 53 -7.20 -17.67 12.68
N VAL A 54 -7.97 -16.79 13.32
CA VAL A 54 -7.49 -15.99 14.47
C VAL A 54 -7.31 -16.93 15.65
N THR A 55 -6.08 -17.13 16.09
CA THR A 55 -5.71 -17.96 17.23
C THR A 55 -5.90 -17.22 18.55
N SER A 56 -5.83 -17.94 19.69
CA SER A 56 -5.90 -17.33 21.02
C SER A 56 -4.77 -16.31 21.25
N ASP A 57 -3.58 -16.52 20.64
CA ASP A 57 -2.42 -15.65 20.80
C ASP A 57 -2.51 -14.38 19.93
N THR A 58 -3.22 -14.45 18.81
CA THR A 58 -3.39 -13.32 17.88
C THR A 58 -4.69 -12.55 18.08
N ALA A 59 -5.61 -13.05 18.89
CA ALA A 59 -6.94 -12.46 19.06
C ALA A 59 -6.91 -11.03 19.61
N ASP A 60 -6.08 -10.74 20.62
CA ASP A 60 -5.98 -9.41 21.21
C ASP A 60 -5.50 -8.38 20.17
N SER A 61 -4.45 -8.71 19.43
CA SER A 61 -3.92 -7.85 18.37
C SER A 61 -4.86 -7.74 17.16
N TYR A 62 -5.65 -8.78 16.89
CA TYR A 62 -6.66 -8.74 15.84
C TYR A 62 -7.84 -7.84 16.20
N LEU A 63 -8.31 -7.89 17.45
CA LEU A 63 -9.44 -7.09 17.95
C LEU A 63 -9.06 -5.63 18.17
N ALA A 64 -7.86 -5.36 18.68
CA ALA A 64 -7.34 -4.03 18.94
C ALA A 64 -5.97 -3.80 18.25
N PRO A 65 -5.94 -3.75 16.91
CA PRO A 65 -4.69 -3.63 16.17
C PRO A 65 -4.04 -2.25 16.37
N THR A 66 -2.78 -2.25 16.82
CA THR A 66 -1.99 -1.02 16.99
C THR A 66 -0.71 -1.11 16.17
N LEU A 67 -0.25 0.03 15.64
CA LEU A 67 1.03 0.10 14.94
C LEU A 67 2.19 -0.25 15.88
N LYS A 68 2.17 0.23 17.12
CA LYS A 68 3.23 -0.04 18.11
C LYS A 68 3.50 -1.54 18.32
N ALA A 69 2.44 -2.36 18.28
CA ALA A 69 2.57 -3.80 18.53
C ALA A 69 2.88 -4.60 17.26
N LEU A 70 2.50 -4.09 16.07
CA LEU A 70 2.48 -4.88 14.84
C LEU A 70 3.38 -4.31 13.73
N PHE A 71 3.99 -3.14 13.92
CA PHE A 71 4.89 -2.55 12.92
C PHE A 71 6.11 -3.45 12.71
N PRO A 72 6.39 -3.91 11.48
CA PRO A 72 7.53 -4.78 11.22
C PRO A 72 8.84 -4.01 11.31
N ASP A 73 9.93 -4.68 11.63
CA ASP A 73 11.25 -4.09 11.41
C ASP A 73 11.47 -3.90 9.90
N PRO A 74 11.71 -2.67 9.43
CA PRO A 74 11.97 -2.42 8.02
C PRO A 74 13.12 -3.26 7.45
N SER A 75 14.18 -3.53 8.24
CA SER A 75 15.32 -4.35 7.81
C SER A 75 14.97 -5.82 7.57
N SER A 76 13.77 -6.28 7.97
CA SER A 76 13.30 -7.63 7.64
C SER A 76 12.91 -7.79 6.17
N PHE A 77 12.66 -6.69 5.45
CA PHE A 77 12.42 -6.72 4.01
C PHE A 77 13.74 -6.75 3.25
N MET A 78 13.88 -7.63 2.29
CA MET A 78 15.07 -7.64 1.43
C MET A 78 15.24 -6.30 0.71
N ASP A 79 16.48 -5.85 0.62
CA ASP A 79 16.93 -4.59 0.00
C ASP A 79 16.34 -3.30 0.61
N MET A 80 15.56 -3.34 1.69
CA MET A 80 14.97 -2.15 2.31
C MET A 80 16.02 -1.15 2.78
N ASP A 81 17.05 -1.62 3.48
CA ASP A 81 18.13 -0.74 3.96
C ASP A 81 18.90 -0.15 2.79
N ARG A 82 19.17 -0.95 1.76
CA ARG A 82 19.82 -0.49 0.53
C ARG A 82 18.97 0.56 -0.20
N ALA A 83 17.67 0.34 -0.33
CA ALA A 83 16.76 1.33 -0.91
C ALA A 83 16.76 2.63 -0.10
N ALA A 84 16.72 2.53 1.23
CA ALA A 84 16.76 3.70 2.10
C ALA A 84 18.08 4.49 1.95
N GLU A 85 19.23 3.81 1.86
CA GLU A 85 20.52 4.45 1.62
C GLU A 85 20.53 5.21 0.29
N ILE A 86 20.11 4.57 -0.81
CA ILE A 86 20.07 5.20 -2.16
C ILE A 86 19.18 6.43 -2.15
N LEU A 87 17.98 6.33 -1.58
CA LEU A 87 17.02 7.44 -1.60
C LEU A 87 17.44 8.60 -0.71
N VAL A 88 18.04 8.32 0.45
CA VAL A 88 18.59 9.38 1.31
C VAL A 88 19.83 10.04 0.66
N ASP A 89 20.69 9.26 -0.02
CA ASP A 89 21.80 9.81 -0.82
C ASP A 89 21.28 10.74 -1.91
N ALA A 90 20.23 10.34 -2.64
CA ALA A 90 19.61 11.15 -3.68
C ALA A 90 19.07 12.49 -3.11
N VAL A 91 18.39 12.43 -1.96
CA VAL A 91 17.88 13.64 -1.27
C VAL A 91 19.02 14.57 -0.84
N VAL A 92 20.09 14.04 -0.24
CA VAL A 92 21.24 14.83 0.21
C VAL A 92 21.96 15.47 -0.97
N ALA A 93 22.23 14.70 -2.01
CA ALA A 93 22.92 15.18 -3.22
C ALA A 93 22.04 16.07 -4.12
N GLY A 94 20.73 16.15 -3.89
CA GLY A 94 19.80 16.84 -4.79
C GLY A 94 19.70 16.19 -6.15
N ARG A 95 19.84 14.87 -6.19
CA ARG A 95 19.86 14.07 -7.42
C ARG A 95 18.50 14.08 -8.11
N PRO A 96 18.43 14.37 -9.43
CA PRO A 96 17.17 14.34 -10.18
C PRO A 96 16.52 12.98 -10.11
N SER A 97 15.38 12.90 -9.40
CA SER A 97 14.66 11.67 -9.13
C SER A 97 13.21 11.78 -9.59
N VAL A 98 12.62 10.66 -10.02
CA VAL A 98 11.23 10.57 -10.48
C VAL A 98 10.57 9.37 -9.81
N VAL A 99 9.33 9.50 -9.33
CA VAL A 99 8.51 8.35 -8.97
C VAL A 99 7.69 7.89 -10.17
N PHE A 100 7.88 6.64 -10.54
CA PHE A 100 7.13 5.96 -11.59
C PHE A 100 6.07 5.08 -10.93
N ALA A 101 4.80 5.42 -11.09
CA ALA A 101 3.70 4.72 -10.41
C ALA A 101 2.79 3.98 -11.39
N ASP A 102 2.15 2.91 -10.91
CA ASP A 102 0.97 2.39 -11.57
C ASP A 102 -0.18 3.41 -11.49
N TYR A 103 -1.13 3.29 -12.40
CA TYR A 103 -2.25 4.24 -12.58
C TYR A 103 -3.41 4.01 -11.59
N ASP A 104 -3.38 2.96 -10.80
CA ASP A 104 -4.45 2.65 -9.85
C ASP A 104 -4.26 3.34 -8.48
N VAL A 105 -5.15 3.04 -7.55
CA VAL A 105 -5.14 3.68 -6.22
C VAL A 105 -3.92 3.30 -5.40
N ASP A 106 -3.43 2.07 -5.53
CA ASP A 106 -2.26 1.62 -4.77
C ASP A 106 -0.99 2.31 -5.26
N GLY A 107 -0.78 2.36 -6.59
CA GLY A 107 0.29 3.14 -7.19
C GLY A 107 0.20 4.63 -6.88
N ALA A 108 -0.99 5.23 -7.01
CA ALA A 108 -1.21 6.64 -6.72
C ALA A 108 -0.95 6.98 -5.24
N SER A 109 -1.40 6.13 -4.30
CA SER A 109 -1.18 6.30 -2.87
C SER A 109 0.29 6.13 -2.49
N SER A 110 0.98 5.19 -3.12
CA SER A 110 2.42 4.96 -2.94
C SER A 110 3.24 6.16 -3.42
N ALA A 111 2.96 6.66 -4.63
CA ALA A 111 3.62 7.85 -5.17
C ALA A 111 3.38 9.07 -4.29
N ALA A 112 2.13 9.31 -3.87
CA ALA A 112 1.80 10.45 -3.03
C ALA A 112 2.54 10.44 -1.68
N GLN A 113 2.72 9.28 -1.07
CA GLN A 113 3.52 9.12 0.16
C GLN A 113 4.97 9.55 -0.06
N LEU A 114 5.61 9.07 -1.12
CA LEU A 114 6.99 9.43 -1.46
C LEU A 114 7.12 10.94 -1.77
N VAL A 115 6.23 11.47 -2.60
CA VAL A 115 6.23 12.92 -2.94
C VAL A 115 6.15 13.78 -1.69
N ARG A 116 5.24 13.46 -0.77
CA ARG A 116 5.08 14.19 0.50
C ARG A 116 6.32 14.08 1.39
N TRP A 117 6.95 12.90 1.45
CA TRP A 117 8.19 12.71 2.20
C TRP A 117 9.35 13.51 1.58
N PHE A 118 9.56 13.44 0.26
CA PHE A 118 10.59 14.21 -0.44
C PHE A 118 10.39 15.73 -0.26
N ARG A 119 9.14 16.20 -0.35
CA ARG A 119 8.78 17.59 -0.09
C ARG A 119 9.13 18.02 1.34
N ALA A 120 8.85 17.18 2.34
CA ALA A 120 9.24 17.45 3.73
C ALA A 120 10.76 17.48 3.91
N MET A 121 11.51 16.78 3.04
CA MET A 121 12.96 16.85 2.97
C MET A 121 13.47 18.01 2.11
N GLY A 122 12.60 18.89 1.62
CA GLY A 122 12.95 20.05 0.79
C GLY A 122 13.37 19.68 -0.64
N ARG A 123 12.83 18.58 -1.16
CA ARG A 123 13.08 18.09 -2.53
C ARG A 123 11.77 17.89 -3.27
N GLU A 124 11.79 18.18 -4.55
CA GLU A 124 10.71 17.79 -5.45
C GLU A 124 10.92 16.36 -5.94
N LEU A 125 9.82 15.63 -6.12
CA LEU A 125 9.79 14.31 -6.71
C LEU A 125 8.68 14.29 -7.77
N PRO A 126 8.99 14.55 -9.04
CA PRO A 126 8.03 14.47 -10.14
C PRO A 126 7.40 13.10 -10.23
N ILE A 127 6.10 13.08 -10.60
CA ILE A 127 5.33 11.86 -10.78
C ILE A 127 5.26 11.54 -12.27
N TYR A 128 5.55 10.30 -12.62
CA TYR A 128 5.31 9.73 -13.92
C TYR A 128 4.38 8.52 -13.81
N VAL A 129 3.27 8.55 -14.52
CA VAL A 129 2.34 7.43 -14.65
C VAL A 129 2.18 7.15 -16.14
N PRO A 130 2.46 5.93 -16.62
CA PRO A 130 2.32 5.61 -18.04
C PRO A 130 0.86 5.73 -18.48
N ASP A 131 0.65 6.23 -19.68
CA ASP A 131 -0.67 6.23 -20.27
C ASP A 131 -1.04 4.81 -20.70
N ARG A 132 -2.10 4.28 -20.08
CA ARG A 132 -2.55 2.91 -20.30
C ARG A 132 -2.87 2.58 -21.74
N MET A 133 -3.37 3.57 -22.51
CA MET A 133 -3.82 3.37 -23.89
C MET A 133 -2.68 3.40 -24.89
N THR A 134 -1.64 4.18 -24.60
CA THR A 134 -0.52 4.41 -25.53
C THR A 134 0.78 3.74 -25.09
N GLU A 135 1.03 3.60 -23.79
CA GLU A 135 2.27 3.05 -23.23
C GLU A 135 2.08 1.66 -22.61
N GLY A 136 0.85 1.29 -22.26
CA GLY A 136 0.54 0.00 -21.62
C GLY A 136 0.69 0.02 -20.10
N TYR A 137 0.97 -1.15 -19.52
CA TYR A 137 1.10 -1.35 -18.07
C TYR A 137 2.57 -1.37 -17.65
N GLY A 138 2.88 -0.62 -16.61
CA GLY A 138 4.17 -0.67 -15.92
C GLY A 138 5.35 -0.08 -16.70
N PRO A 139 6.58 -0.28 -16.21
CA PRO A 139 7.78 0.26 -16.82
C PRO A 139 8.06 -0.31 -18.22
N SER A 140 8.45 0.56 -19.14
CA SER A 140 8.90 0.18 -20.48
C SER A 140 10.26 0.80 -20.82
N PRO A 141 11.07 0.19 -21.72
CA PRO A 141 12.32 0.77 -22.16
C PRO A 141 12.16 2.17 -22.78
N ALA A 142 11.01 2.43 -23.43
CA ALA A 142 10.70 3.73 -24.03
C ALA A 142 10.47 4.80 -22.96
N ALA A 143 9.70 4.46 -21.91
CA ALA A 143 9.45 5.37 -20.79
C ALA A 143 10.76 5.73 -20.06
N PHE A 144 11.62 4.75 -19.78
CA PHE A 144 12.91 5.03 -19.13
C PHE A 144 13.86 5.86 -19.98
N ARG A 145 13.92 5.65 -21.31
CA ARG A 145 14.70 6.50 -22.21
C ARG A 145 14.19 7.94 -22.19
N ARG A 146 12.86 8.14 -22.17
CA ARG A 146 12.26 9.47 -22.07
C ARG A 146 12.62 10.15 -20.76
N LEU A 147 12.45 9.49 -19.63
CA LEU A 147 12.80 10.02 -18.32
C LEU A 147 14.29 10.37 -18.23
N ARG A 148 15.18 9.52 -18.80
CA ARG A 148 16.62 9.80 -18.87
C ARG A 148 16.92 11.02 -19.72
N ALA A 149 16.26 11.18 -20.86
CA ALA A 149 16.40 12.33 -21.73
C ALA A 149 15.89 13.64 -21.09
N GLU A 150 14.88 13.55 -20.22
CA GLU A 150 14.37 14.66 -19.40
C GLU A 150 15.26 14.96 -18.18
N GLY A 151 16.35 14.23 -17.99
CA GLY A 151 17.37 14.49 -16.97
C GLY A 151 17.25 13.63 -15.71
N ALA A 152 16.33 12.67 -15.63
CA ALA A 152 16.25 11.77 -14.48
C ALA A 152 17.55 10.93 -14.36
N GLU A 153 18.01 10.78 -13.14
CA GLU A 153 19.13 9.92 -12.78
C GLU A 153 18.72 8.74 -11.92
N LEU A 154 17.62 8.88 -11.19
CA LEU A 154 17.02 7.87 -10.34
C LEU A 154 15.53 7.77 -10.62
N VAL A 155 15.03 6.54 -10.81
CA VAL A 155 13.60 6.25 -10.87
C VAL A 155 13.21 5.33 -9.73
N ILE A 156 12.17 5.70 -9.00
CA ILE A 156 11.57 4.90 -7.96
C ILE A 156 10.27 4.34 -8.53
N THR A 157 10.22 3.05 -8.85
CA THR A 157 8.95 2.44 -9.28
C THR A 157 8.13 2.04 -8.06
N VAL A 158 6.83 2.33 -8.07
CA VAL A 158 5.90 1.94 -7.02
C VAL A 158 4.72 1.20 -7.62
N ASP A 159 4.33 0.10 -6.98
CA ASP A 159 3.24 -0.78 -7.40
C ASP A 159 3.43 -1.38 -8.80
N CYS A 160 4.67 -1.41 -9.24
CA CYS A 160 5.11 -2.00 -10.50
C CYS A 160 6.63 -2.18 -10.49
N GLY A 161 7.14 -2.96 -11.44
CA GLY A 161 8.58 -3.12 -11.61
C GLY A 161 9.11 -4.50 -11.23
N ALA A 162 8.50 -5.23 -10.30
CA ALA A 162 8.97 -6.55 -9.87
C ALA A 162 9.07 -7.58 -11.03
N ALA A 163 8.26 -7.42 -12.07
CA ALA A 163 8.28 -8.25 -13.27
C ALA A 163 8.84 -7.56 -14.53
N ALA A 164 9.35 -6.32 -14.41
CA ALA A 164 9.80 -5.50 -15.55
C ALA A 164 11.28 -5.73 -15.91
N TYR A 165 11.69 -6.98 -16.08
CA TYR A 165 13.09 -7.39 -16.26
C TYR A 165 13.79 -6.67 -17.42
N ASP A 166 13.21 -6.72 -18.62
CA ASP A 166 13.80 -6.14 -19.83
C ASP A 166 13.84 -4.60 -19.76
N ALA A 167 12.80 -3.99 -19.19
CA ALA A 167 12.75 -2.55 -19.04
C ALA A 167 13.81 -2.05 -18.06
N ILE A 168 13.97 -2.71 -16.91
CA ILE A 168 14.97 -2.35 -15.91
C ILE A 168 16.39 -2.60 -16.42
N ALA A 169 16.64 -3.68 -17.16
CA ALA A 169 17.92 -3.92 -17.81
C ALA A 169 18.26 -2.76 -18.80
N ALA A 170 17.30 -2.37 -19.64
CA ALA A 170 17.48 -1.25 -20.55
C ALA A 170 17.69 0.09 -19.82
N ALA A 171 17.10 0.29 -18.64
CA ALA A 171 17.36 1.47 -17.81
C ALA A 171 18.83 1.49 -17.33
N CYS A 172 19.34 0.36 -16.85
CA CYS A 172 20.75 0.25 -16.42
C CYS A 172 21.72 0.54 -17.57
N GLU A 173 21.45 0.05 -18.79
CA GLU A 173 22.29 0.28 -19.98
C GLU A 173 22.44 1.77 -20.33
N ILE A 174 21.42 2.58 -20.03
CA ILE A 174 21.46 4.03 -20.28
C ILE A 174 21.90 4.85 -19.05
N GLY A 175 22.38 4.17 -18.00
CA GLY A 175 22.87 4.83 -16.77
C GLY A 175 21.75 5.44 -15.93
N LEU A 176 20.54 4.89 -15.97
CA LEU A 176 19.43 5.27 -15.11
C LEU A 176 19.35 4.28 -13.95
N GLU A 177 19.51 4.76 -12.73
CA GLU A 177 19.36 3.90 -11.53
C GLU A 177 17.88 3.69 -11.21
N VAL A 178 17.51 2.47 -10.85
CA VAL A 178 16.12 2.10 -10.53
C VAL A 178 16.04 1.46 -9.16
N VAL A 179 15.10 1.94 -8.34
CA VAL A 179 14.69 1.31 -7.07
C VAL A 179 13.23 0.86 -7.23
N VAL A 180 12.96 -0.41 -6.95
CA VAL A 180 11.62 -1.01 -7.09
C VAL A 180 10.98 -1.19 -5.73
N ILE A 181 9.77 -0.65 -5.56
CA ILE A 181 8.91 -0.82 -4.39
C ILE A 181 7.60 -1.46 -4.87
N ASP A 182 7.46 -2.74 -4.64
CA ASP A 182 6.37 -3.52 -5.25
C ASP A 182 5.88 -4.60 -4.28
N HIS A 183 4.76 -5.25 -4.61
CA HIS A 183 4.20 -6.37 -3.86
C HIS A 183 3.74 -7.53 -4.77
N HIS A 184 3.80 -7.35 -6.07
CA HIS A 184 3.40 -8.37 -7.04
C HIS A 184 4.31 -9.59 -6.99
N LEU A 185 3.77 -10.76 -7.38
CA LEU A 185 4.55 -11.97 -7.52
C LEU A 185 5.64 -11.79 -8.58
N MET A 186 6.81 -12.32 -8.30
CA MET A 186 7.98 -12.19 -9.17
C MET A 186 8.73 -13.52 -9.33
N ARG A 187 9.66 -13.57 -10.28
CA ARG A 187 10.54 -14.72 -10.46
C ARG A 187 11.55 -14.83 -9.30
N GLU A 188 12.22 -15.98 -9.20
CA GLU A 188 13.23 -16.23 -8.18
C GLU A 188 14.35 -15.18 -8.20
N ASN A 189 14.88 -14.87 -9.38
CA ASN A 189 15.86 -13.80 -9.54
C ASN A 189 15.14 -12.46 -9.75
N PRO A 190 15.45 -11.41 -8.97
CA PRO A 190 14.87 -10.09 -9.17
C PRO A 190 15.39 -9.43 -10.47
N PRO A 191 14.70 -8.41 -11.00
CA PRO A 191 15.23 -7.55 -12.04
C PRO A 191 16.52 -6.85 -11.57
N ALA A 192 17.38 -6.44 -12.51
CA ALA A 192 18.68 -5.84 -12.26
C ALA A 192 18.59 -4.38 -11.75
N ALA A 193 17.66 -4.10 -10.84
CA ALA A 193 17.53 -2.81 -10.18
C ALA A 193 18.58 -2.64 -9.06
N ALA A 194 18.85 -1.39 -8.67
CA ALA A 194 19.76 -1.08 -7.57
C ALA A 194 19.28 -1.60 -6.22
N ALA A 195 17.96 -1.65 -6.04
CA ALA A 195 17.27 -2.31 -4.92
C ALA A 195 15.87 -2.76 -5.35
N VAL A 196 15.41 -3.91 -4.83
CA VAL A 196 14.05 -4.44 -5.07
C VAL A 196 13.43 -4.78 -3.73
N VAL A 197 12.60 -3.88 -3.23
CA VAL A 197 11.83 -4.06 -2.00
C VAL A 197 10.47 -4.64 -2.36
N ASN A 198 10.31 -5.93 -2.08
CA ASN A 198 9.06 -6.64 -2.33
C ASN A 198 8.91 -7.78 -1.31
N PRO A 199 7.86 -7.76 -0.45
CA PRO A 199 7.64 -8.79 0.56
C PRO A 199 7.31 -10.17 -0.04
N ASN A 200 6.88 -10.22 -1.31
CA ASN A 200 6.61 -11.46 -2.04
C ASN A 200 7.82 -11.94 -2.87
N ARG A 201 8.96 -11.26 -2.74
CA ARG A 201 10.22 -11.71 -3.35
C ARG A 201 10.65 -13.03 -2.70
N PRO A 202 11.02 -14.06 -3.51
CA PRO A 202 11.58 -15.29 -2.98
C PRO A 202 12.76 -15.02 -2.05
N GLY A 203 12.74 -15.65 -0.88
CA GLY A 203 13.74 -15.44 0.17
C GLY A 203 13.50 -14.24 1.09
N CYS A 204 12.50 -13.42 0.85
CA CYS A 204 12.14 -12.35 1.79
C CYS A 204 11.54 -12.93 3.09
N THR A 205 12.11 -12.55 4.23
CA THR A 205 11.73 -13.06 5.55
C THR A 205 10.82 -12.13 6.35
N SER A 206 10.36 -11.04 5.74
CA SER A 206 9.51 -10.05 6.42
C SER A 206 8.17 -10.61 6.93
N GLY A 207 7.66 -11.67 6.29
CA GLY A 207 6.33 -12.21 6.58
C GLY A 207 5.18 -11.26 6.20
N GLN A 208 5.44 -10.22 5.42
CA GLN A 208 4.50 -9.15 5.10
C GLN A 208 3.91 -9.26 3.67
N GLY A 209 3.85 -10.46 3.10
CA GLY A 209 3.37 -10.69 1.73
C GLY A 209 1.91 -10.30 1.46
N VAL A 210 1.16 -9.90 2.49
CA VAL A 210 -0.22 -9.40 2.36
C VAL A 210 -0.29 -7.88 2.17
N LEU A 211 0.83 -7.15 2.23
CA LEU A 211 0.83 -5.70 2.03
C LEU A 211 0.62 -5.35 0.55
N ALA A 212 -0.17 -4.32 0.31
CA ALA A 212 -0.18 -3.56 -0.93
C ALA A 212 1.09 -2.69 -1.04
N ALA A 213 1.41 -2.17 -2.23
CA ALA A 213 2.58 -1.32 -2.43
C ALA A 213 2.57 -0.07 -1.54
N ALA A 214 1.40 0.52 -1.28
CA ALA A 214 1.26 1.64 -0.35
C ALA A 214 1.65 1.26 1.09
N GLY A 215 1.40 0.04 1.52
CA GLY A 215 1.86 -0.48 2.81
C GLY A 215 3.36 -0.70 2.85
N VAL A 216 3.95 -1.25 1.78
CA VAL A 216 5.41 -1.42 1.64
C VAL A 216 6.10 -0.04 1.61
N THR A 217 5.53 0.91 0.87
CA THR A 217 6.01 2.30 0.82
C THR A 217 5.99 2.95 2.21
N PHE A 218 4.93 2.74 3.00
CA PHE A 218 4.86 3.27 4.36
C PHE A 218 5.99 2.73 5.26
N VAL A 219 6.33 1.44 5.13
CA VAL A 219 7.48 0.84 5.83
C VAL A 219 8.80 1.43 5.33
N LEU A 220 8.91 1.66 4.00
CA LEU A 220 10.08 2.34 3.42
C LEU A 220 10.25 3.74 4.00
N LEU A 221 9.18 4.53 4.14
CA LEU A 221 9.29 5.87 4.75
C LEU A 221 9.84 5.82 6.18
N ALA A 222 9.48 4.80 6.95
CA ALA A 222 10.08 4.59 8.28
C ALA A 222 11.59 4.24 8.19
N ALA A 223 11.98 3.46 7.19
CA ALA A 223 13.39 3.17 6.92
C ALA A 223 14.14 4.44 6.48
N LEU A 224 13.54 5.28 5.65
CA LEU A 224 14.11 6.57 5.21
C LEU A 224 14.32 7.51 6.41
N ASN A 225 13.33 7.66 7.29
CA ASN A 225 13.49 8.46 8.50
C ASN A 225 14.60 7.90 9.40
N ARG A 226 14.68 6.58 9.55
CA ARG A 226 15.73 5.92 10.32
C ARG A 226 17.12 6.19 9.75
N GLU A 227 17.31 6.03 8.44
CA GLU A 227 18.58 6.29 7.78
C GLU A 227 18.96 7.77 7.82
N ALA A 228 18.00 8.67 7.56
CA ALA A 228 18.22 10.12 7.66
C ALA A 228 18.63 10.55 9.09
N ARG A 229 18.01 9.96 10.12
CA ARG A 229 18.35 10.20 11.52
C ARG A 229 19.75 9.69 11.84
N LYS A 230 20.12 8.49 11.38
CA LYS A 230 21.47 7.91 11.53
C LYS A 230 22.56 8.83 10.94
N ARG A 231 22.22 9.58 9.86
CA ARG A 231 23.12 10.55 9.21
C ARG A 231 23.05 11.97 9.79
N GLY A 232 22.33 12.18 10.88
CA GLY A 232 22.21 13.51 11.53
C GLY A 232 21.40 14.54 10.73
N LEU A 233 20.62 14.15 9.73
CA LEU A 233 19.90 15.10 8.87
C LEU A 233 18.79 15.85 9.62
N PHE A 234 18.35 15.36 10.76
CA PHE A 234 17.34 16.00 11.59
C PHE A 234 17.88 16.88 12.72
N GLU A 235 19.21 17.10 12.77
CA GLU A 235 19.79 18.08 13.67
C GLU A 235 19.44 19.52 13.30
N SER A 236 19.21 19.79 12.00
CA SER A 236 18.92 21.11 11.45
C SER A 236 17.51 21.26 10.88
N ARG A 237 16.72 20.20 10.87
CA ARG A 237 15.32 20.20 10.37
C ARG A 237 14.45 19.21 11.16
N SER A 238 13.16 19.42 11.14
CA SER A 238 12.22 18.47 11.75
C SER A 238 12.17 17.17 10.96
N GLU A 239 12.10 16.05 11.69
CA GLU A 239 11.83 14.74 11.09
C GLU A 239 10.43 14.70 10.51
N PRO A 240 10.21 14.21 9.27
CA PRO A 240 8.90 14.07 8.68
C PRO A 240 7.98 13.19 9.55
N ASP A 241 6.81 13.72 9.92
CA ASP A 241 5.79 12.95 10.61
C ASP A 241 5.06 12.04 9.61
N LEU A 242 5.19 10.74 9.79
CA LEU A 242 4.58 9.75 8.89
C LEU A 242 3.11 9.43 9.25
N ARG A 243 2.65 9.82 10.44
CA ARG A 243 1.29 9.50 10.90
C ARG A 243 0.18 10.03 9.98
N PRO A 244 0.25 11.24 9.44
CA PRO A 244 -0.73 11.71 8.47
C PRO A 244 -0.83 10.85 7.22
N LEU A 245 0.26 10.20 6.78
CA LEU A 245 0.31 9.38 5.57
C LEU A 245 -0.32 8.00 5.72
N LEU A 246 -0.77 7.65 6.93
CA LEU A 246 -1.52 6.41 7.17
C LEU A 246 -2.85 6.35 6.41
N ASP A 247 -3.46 7.50 6.12
CA ASP A 247 -4.68 7.58 5.31
C ASP A 247 -4.43 7.07 3.89
N LEU A 248 -3.31 7.47 3.28
CA LEU A 248 -2.88 7.00 1.94
C LEU A 248 -2.51 5.52 1.95
N ALA A 249 -1.77 5.06 2.96
CA ALA A 249 -1.41 3.66 3.10
C ALA A 249 -2.65 2.77 3.27
N ALA A 250 -3.63 3.21 4.06
CA ALA A 250 -4.92 2.51 4.20
C ALA A 250 -5.74 2.53 2.90
N MET A 251 -5.68 3.63 2.16
CA MET A 251 -6.38 3.80 0.89
C MET A 251 -5.91 2.75 -0.14
N GLY A 252 -4.59 2.63 -0.37
CA GLY A 252 -4.00 1.61 -1.23
C GLY A 252 -4.39 0.20 -0.78
N ALA A 253 -4.14 -0.15 0.49
CA ALA A 253 -4.43 -1.48 1.03
C ALA A 253 -5.90 -1.91 0.88
N VAL A 254 -6.87 -0.99 1.06
CA VAL A 254 -8.29 -1.29 0.91
C VAL A 254 -8.67 -1.43 -0.55
N CYS A 255 -8.16 -0.59 -1.43
CA CYS A 255 -8.50 -0.60 -2.85
C CYS A 255 -7.87 -1.77 -3.60
N ASP A 256 -6.68 -2.21 -3.19
CA ASP A 256 -6.02 -3.42 -3.71
C ASP A 256 -6.61 -4.72 -3.12
N VAL A 257 -7.64 -4.61 -2.27
CA VAL A 257 -8.39 -5.74 -1.69
C VAL A 257 -7.48 -6.71 -0.91
N THR A 258 -6.44 -6.22 -0.29
CA THR A 258 -5.48 -7.02 0.47
C THR A 258 -6.08 -7.64 1.73
N GLN A 259 -5.49 -8.72 2.21
CA GLN A 259 -5.95 -9.37 3.45
C GLN A 259 -5.63 -8.50 4.68
N LEU A 260 -6.67 -8.15 5.45
CA LEU A 260 -6.53 -7.33 6.67
C LEU A 260 -6.14 -8.19 7.88
N THR A 261 -4.89 -8.64 7.90
CA THR A 261 -4.29 -9.43 8.98
C THR A 261 -3.00 -8.75 9.47
N GLY A 262 -2.55 -9.08 10.69
CA GLY A 262 -1.30 -8.58 11.24
C GLY A 262 -1.12 -7.06 11.11
N PHE A 263 0.04 -6.65 10.64
CA PHE A 263 0.37 -5.25 10.44
C PHE A 263 -0.55 -4.56 9.43
N ASN A 264 -0.92 -5.22 8.33
CA ASN A 264 -1.82 -4.62 7.34
C ASN A 264 -3.18 -4.25 7.94
N ARG A 265 -3.70 -5.06 8.87
CA ARG A 265 -4.90 -4.72 9.63
C ARG A 265 -4.72 -3.50 10.52
N ALA A 266 -3.57 -3.40 11.21
CA ALA A 266 -3.27 -2.23 12.04
C ALA A 266 -3.13 -0.96 11.20
N LEU A 267 -2.44 -1.04 10.07
CA LEU A 267 -2.26 0.05 9.12
C LEU A 267 -3.62 0.58 8.64
N VAL A 268 -4.51 -0.29 8.18
CA VAL A 268 -5.85 0.11 7.73
C VAL A 268 -6.71 0.64 8.88
N ALA A 269 -6.70 0.00 10.05
CA ALA A 269 -7.49 0.43 11.19
C ALA A 269 -7.06 1.82 11.71
N GLN A 270 -5.77 2.10 11.77
CA GLN A 270 -5.25 3.41 12.18
C GLN A 270 -5.37 4.44 11.04
N GLY A 271 -5.12 4.03 9.80
CA GLY A 271 -5.25 4.91 8.64
C GLY A 271 -6.67 5.42 8.41
N LEU A 272 -7.69 4.59 8.62
CA LEU A 272 -9.09 5.03 8.56
C LEU A 272 -9.43 6.05 9.67
N LYS A 273 -8.80 5.95 10.85
CA LYS A 273 -8.95 6.98 11.90
C LYS A 273 -8.32 8.30 11.47
N VAL A 274 -7.12 8.25 10.89
CA VAL A 274 -6.45 9.45 10.35
C VAL A 274 -7.28 10.05 9.22
N MET A 275 -7.71 9.22 8.26
CA MET A 275 -8.57 9.64 7.14
C MET A 275 -9.86 10.30 7.61
N SER A 276 -10.44 9.89 8.74
CA SER A 276 -11.67 10.47 9.30
C SER A 276 -11.51 11.95 9.70
N GLY A 277 -10.29 12.44 9.84
CA GLY A 277 -9.99 13.85 10.04
C GLY A 277 -10.03 14.69 8.76
N TRP A 278 -10.09 14.03 7.59
CA TRP A 278 -10.11 14.66 6.25
C TRP A 278 -9.05 15.75 6.06
N ALA A 279 -7.85 15.51 6.61
CA ALA A 279 -6.73 16.44 6.54
C ALA A 279 -6.04 16.45 5.17
N ASN A 280 -6.10 15.34 4.40
CA ASN A 280 -5.61 15.29 3.03
C ASN A 280 -6.58 16.03 2.12
N PRO A 281 -6.16 17.13 1.43
CA PRO A 281 -7.05 17.94 0.59
C PRO A 281 -7.73 17.14 -0.51
N GLY A 282 -6.99 16.24 -1.19
CA GLY A 282 -7.51 15.40 -2.26
C GLY A 282 -8.59 14.42 -1.79
N LEU A 283 -8.37 13.73 -0.67
CA LEU A 283 -9.37 12.83 -0.10
C LEU A 283 -10.62 13.59 0.37
N LYS A 284 -10.41 14.78 0.95
CA LYS A 284 -11.51 15.67 1.38
C LYS A 284 -12.34 16.13 0.18
N ALA A 285 -11.71 16.63 -0.88
CA ALA A 285 -12.38 17.08 -2.09
C ALA A 285 -13.20 15.95 -2.74
N LEU A 286 -12.65 14.73 -2.82
CA LEU A 286 -13.39 13.58 -3.34
C LEU A 286 -14.62 13.22 -2.50
N MET A 287 -14.54 13.32 -1.16
CA MET A 287 -15.70 13.09 -0.28
C MET A 287 -16.79 14.14 -0.49
N GLU A 288 -16.40 15.41 -0.65
CA GLU A 288 -17.32 16.52 -0.89
C GLU A 288 -18.03 16.36 -2.24
N VAL A 289 -17.28 16.10 -3.32
CA VAL A 289 -17.84 15.86 -4.67
C VAL A 289 -18.74 14.61 -4.70
N ALA A 290 -18.40 13.59 -3.92
CA ALA A 290 -19.23 12.39 -3.80
C ALA A 290 -20.51 12.61 -2.97
N GLY A 291 -20.66 13.75 -2.29
CA GLY A 291 -21.76 14.01 -1.36
C GLY A 291 -21.77 13.06 -0.15
N ALA A 292 -20.64 12.39 0.12
CA ALA A 292 -20.51 11.45 1.22
C ALA A 292 -20.19 12.18 2.54
N LYS A 293 -20.61 11.60 3.66
CA LYS A 293 -20.48 12.22 4.99
C LYS A 293 -20.08 11.20 6.04
N GLY A 294 -19.56 11.67 7.15
CA GLY A 294 -19.24 10.86 8.31
C GLY A 294 -17.77 10.41 8.36
N PRO A 295 -17.42 9.57 9.35
CA PRO A 295 -16.08 9.06 9.50
C PRO A 295 -15.72 8.09 8.38
N ALA A 296 -14.44 8.07 8.01
CA ALA A 296 -13.94 7.16 7.00
C ALA A 296 -14.12 5.70 7.39
N SER A 297 -14.43 4.88 6.41
CA SER A 297 -14.57 3.42 6.54
C SER A 297 -14.01 2.74 5.29
N THR A 298 -13.87 1.42 5.35
CA THR A 298 -13.47 0.63 4.18
C THR A 298 -14.45 0.79 3.01
N PHE A 299 -15.74 1.07 3.28
CA PHE A 299 -16.72 1.37 2.24
C PHE A 299 -16.40 2.70 1.55
N HIS A 300 -16.07 3.75 2.30
CA HIS A 300 -15.67 5.04 1.72
C HIS A 300 -14.40 4.86 0.85
N ALA A 301 -13.38 4.20 1.36
CA ALA A 301 -12.15 3.95 0.61
C ALA A 301 -12.40 3.12 -0.66
N GLY A 302 -13.00 1.93 -0.52
CA GLY A 302 -13.08 0.95 -1.62
C GLY A 302 -14.20 1.20 -2.62
N PHE A 303 -15.31 1.90 -2.24
CA PHE A 303 -16.48 2.06 -3.10
C PHE A 303 -16.84 3.51 -3.44
N ILE A 304 -16.31 4.48 -2.70
CA ILE A 304 -16.56 5.90 -2.97
C ILE A 304 -15.31 6.58 -3.55
N LEU A 305 -14.19 6.55 -2.84
CA LEU A 305 -12.97 7.26 -3.22
C LEU A 305 -12.18 6.50 -4.30
N GLY A 306 -11.91 5.22 -4.07
CA GLY A 306 -11.10 4.39 -4.96
C GLY A 306 -11.58 4.36 -6.40
N PRO A 307 -12.87 4.09 -6.69
CA PRO A 307 -13.38 4.11 -8.06
C PRO A 307 -13.22 5.45 -8.77
N ARG A 308 -13.26 6.57 -8.04
CA ARG A 308 -13.07 7.92 -8.61
C ARG A 308 -11.62 8.18 -8.97
N ILE A 309 -10.69 7.79 -8.12
CA ILE A 309 -9.25 7.88 -8.39
C ILE A 309 -8.92 7.03 -9.62
N ASN A 310 -9.37 5.78 -9.65
CA ASN A 310 -9.17 4.87 -10.79
C ASN A 310 -9.80 5.38 -12.10
N ALA A 311 -10.92 6.10 -12.01
CA ALA A 311 -11.56 6.68 -13.20
C ALA A 311 -10.75 7.86 -13.75
N GLY A 312 -10.13 8.67 -12.90
CA GLY A 312 -9.29 9.80 -13.31
C GLY A 312 -8.20 9.40 -14.31
N GLY A 313 -7.51 8.30 -14.03
CA GLY A 313 -6.48 7.74 -14.92
C GLY A 313 -7.00 7.17 -16.26
N ARG A 314 -8.33 7.04 -16.44
CA ARG A 314 -8.95 6.49 -17.66
C ARG A 314 -9.55 7.53 -18.59
N ILE A 315 -9.93 8.70 -18.05
CA ILE A 315 -10.67 9.74 -18.79
C ILE A 315 -9.93 11.07 -18.86
N GLY A 316 -8.79 11.19 -18.19
CA GLY A 316 -7.99 12.40 -18.13
C GLY A 316 -6.52 12.12 -18.30
N ARG A 317 -5.70 12.74 -17.46
CA ARG A 317 -4.27 12.46 -17.37
C ARG A 317 -4.05 11.27 -16.43
N SER A 318 -3.16 10.37 -16.81
CA SER A 318 -2.84 9.18 -16.02
C SER A 318 -2.35 9.49 -14.59
N ASP A 319 -1.71 10.64 -14.39
CA ASP A 319 -1.15 11.11 -13.12
C ASP A 319 -2.17 11.79 -12.18
N LEU A 320 -3.43 11.99 -12.60
CA LEU A 320 -4.44 12.74 -11.81
C LEU A 320 -4.63 12.19 -10.39
N GLY A 321 -4.73 10.87 -10.24
CA GLY A 321 -4.89 10.24 -8.94
C GLY A 321 -3.73 10.53 -7.99
N ALA A 322 -2.51 10.34 -8.46
CA ALA A 322 -1.31 10.56 -7.66
C ALA A 322 -1.11 12.05 -7.32
N ARG A 323 -1.38 12.95 -8.27
CA ARG A 323 -1.35 14.41 -8.02
C ARG A 323 -2.37 14.83 -6.99
N LEU A 324 -3.63 14.40 -7.14
CA LEU A 324 -4.70 14.69 -6.19
C LEU A 324 -4.34 14.27 -4.76
N LEU A 325 -3.77 13.07 -4.60
CA LEU A 325 -3.41 12.55 -3.28
C LEU A 325 -2.15 13.20 -2.70
N SER A 326 -1.28 13.76 -3.54
CA SER A 326 -0.01 14.38 -3.13
C SER A 326 -0.09 15.89 -2.93
N THR A 327 -1.11 16.57 -3.45
CA THR A 327 -1.23 18.03 -3.28
C THR A 327 -1.51 18.41 -1.82
N ASP A 328 -0.98 19.58 -1.41
CA ASP A 328 -1.31 20.25 -0.15
C ASP A 328 -2.22 21.47 -0.39
N ASP A 329 -2.52 21.77 -1.66
CA ASP A 329 -3.36 22.89 -2.06
C ASP A 329 -4.82 22.44 -2.24
N PRO A 330 -5.75 22.97 -1.40
CA PRO A 330 -7.18 22.66 -1.52
C PRO A 330 -7.82 23.17 -2.82
N GLU A 331 -7.25 24.22 -3.46
CA GLU A 331 -7.78 24.74 -4.73
C GLU A 331 -7.36 23.86 -5.90
N GLU A 332 -6.15 23.27 -5.85
CA GLU A 332 -5.72 22.30 -6.84
C GLU A 332 -6.54 20.99 -6.73
N ALA A 333 -6.89 20.58 -5.52
CA ALA A 333 -7.65 19.36 -5.23
C ALA A 333 -9.10 19.46 -5.70
#